data_cdc64358de3279781ed9780bdbfa202a
#
_entry.id   cdc64358de3279781ed9780bdbfa202a
#
_cell.length_a   1.000
_cell.length_b   1.000
_cell.length_c   1.000
_cell.angle_alpha   90.00
_cell.angle_beta   90.00
_cell.angle_gamma   90.00
#
_symmetry.space_group_name_H-M   'P 1'
#
loop_
_entity.id
_entity.type
_entity.pdbx_description
1 polymer ?
#
loop_
_entity_poly.entity_id
_entity_poly.type
_entity_poly.pdbx_seq_one_letter_code
_entity_poly.pdbx_strand_id
1 'polypeptide(L)'
;MFTVLLLALFALCVPTASRADVLTDIGDRLTHRVAEAFVRSFPVIAASAGVTYRFDPVTGAFEREAAMVGQLFLERAEPIGRDHWNFGVSYQRVALESIEGKDADALHDSIPIALVNDNLEVVGLATFDRMSIEAVTHVATLSLTYGVTDAADVNVTVPVIVSDLKTEVMVSALNVATGESATGTARDSETSAGFGDVILRGRYRLFELEPVKVAGGLVLRFPSGEVDSLRGTGTYEIAPLLYASTRAWRPLPWARLTAYLNGGVDLVADDVDASEGRWGVGLDWGITDGATIGLSVLGRHPFKRLASPGFFDVVRVLPGPRLGTAPLFGIEGERPDYYDFSAGGRVNIWRDTVIAFANAVVPLNDAGIRTGVIPLVGLEAAF
;
A
#
# COMPACT_ATOMS: atom_id res chain seq x y z
N MET A 1 -21.87 -1.62 15.07
CA MET A 1 -22.78 -2.81 14.97
C MET A 1 -22.10 -4.10 15.41
N PHE A 2 -20.82 -4.25 15.21
CA PHE A 2 -19.97 -5.32 15.76
C PHE A 2 -20.14 -5.49 17.28
N THR A 3 -20.21 -4.36 18.00
CA THR A 3 -20.39 -4.25 19.45
C THR A 3 -21.65 -4.91 19.96
N VAL A 4 -22.77 -4.79 19.27
CA VAL A 4 -24.08 -5.20 19.80
C VAL A 4 -24.31 -6.72 19.73
N LEU A 5 -23.78 -7.41 18.74
CA LEU A 5 -23.97 -8.85 18.57
C LEU A 5 -22.98 -9.67 19.42
N LEU A 6 -21.73 -9.22 19.53
CA LEU A 6 -20.79 -9.76 20.51
C LEU A 6 -21.33 -9.55 21.94
N LEU A 7 -21.93 -8.39 22.23
CA LEU A 7 -22.63 -8.09 23.49
C LEU A 7 -23.77 -9.07 23.79
N ALA A 8 -24.58 -9.43 22.77
CA ALA A 8 -25.72 -10.34 22.96
C ALA A 8 -25.29 -11.78 23.24
N LEU A 9 -24.21 -12.27 22.61
CA LEU A 9 -23.65 -13.59 22.87
C LEU A 9 -23.00 -13.69 24.26
N PHE A 10 -22.30 -12.63 24.68
CA PHE A 10 -21.66 -12.56 25.98
C PHE A 10 -22.66 -12.35 27.12
N ALA A 11 -23.76 -11.63 26.89
CA ALA A 11 -24.82 -11.45 27.89
C ALA A 11 -25.50 -12.77 28.30
N LEU A 12 -25.50 -13.77 27.43
CA LEU A 12 -26.01 -15.12 27.74
C LEU A 12 -25.06 -15.97 28.57
N CYS A 13 -23.74 -15.74 28.44
CA CYS A 13 -22.73 -16.58 29.09
C CYS A 13 -21.97 -15.89 30.26
N VAL A 14 -22.01 -14.55 30.41
CA VAL A 14 -21.22 -13.83 31.41
C VAL A 14 -21.92 -12.56 31.91
N PRO A 15 -22.23 -12.41 33.19
CA PRO A 15 -23.07 -11.33 33.73
C PRO A 15 -22.30 -10.07 34.15
N THR A 16 -21.49 -9.43 33.29
CA THR A 16 -20.96 -8.08 33.58
C THR A 16 -20.59 -7.29 32.33
N ALA A 17 -21.07 -6.03 32.27
CA ALA A 17 -20.94 -5.10 31.14
C ALA A 17 -19.48 -4.70 30.76
N SER A 18 -18.49 -4.91 31.64
CA SER A 18 -17.10 -4.45 31.43
C SER A 18 -16.28 -5.28 30.41
N ARG A 19 -16.83 -6.37 29.88
CA ARG A 19 -16.09 -7.34 29.04
C ARG A 19 -16.43 -7.32 27.57
N ALA A 20 -17.58 -6.82 27.23
CA ALA A 20 -17.91 -6.50 25.86
C ALA A 20 -16.97 -5.43 25.30
N ASP A 21 -16.54 -4.48 26.15
CA ASP A 21 -15.64 -3.40 25.78
C ASP A 21 -14.26 -3.92 25.35
N VAL A 22 -13.71 -4.97 25.97
CA VAL A 22 -12.36 -5.51 25.65
C VAL A 22 -12.31 -6.16 24.26
N LEU A 23 -13.32 -6.96 23.90
CA LEU A 23 -13.33 -7.61 22.56
C LEU A 23 -13.66 -6.64 21.44
N THR A 24 -14.48 -5.63 21.74
CA THR A 24 -14.72 -4.51 20.84
C THR A 24 -13.45 -3.69 20.64
N ASP A 25 -12.76 -3.33 21.72
CA ASP A 25 -11.51 -2.58 21.68
C ASP A 25 -10.42 -3.35 20.89
N ILE A 26 -10.31 -4.66 21.07
CA ILE A 26 -9.40 -5.51 20.27
C ILE A 26 -9.81 -5.50 18.79
N GLY A 27 -11.08 -5.65 18.48
CA GLY A 27 -11.61 -5.62 17.10
C GLY A 27 -11.35 -4.28 16.43
N ASP A 28 -11.66 -3.19 17.08
CA ASP A 28 -11.50 -1.82 16.55
C ASP A 28 -10.01 -1.48 16.36
N ARG A 29 -9.15 -1.84 17.29
CA ARG A 29 -7.69 -1.64 17.17
C ARG A 29 -7.10 -2.48 16.03
N LEU A 30 -7.50 -3.74 15.91
CA LEU A 30 -7.05 -4.60 14.80
C LEU A 30 -7.48 -4.03 13.46
N THR A 31 -8.74 -3.65 13.34
CA THR A 31 -9.29 -3.09 12.10
C THR A 31 -8.58 -1.80 11.71
N HIS A 32 -8.37 -0.87 12.65
CA HIS A 32 -7.67 0.39 12.37
C HIS A 32 -6.21 0.17 11.92
N ARG A 33 -5.46 -0.72 12.59
CA ARG A 33 -4.07 -1.04 12.20
C ARG A 33 -3.97 -1.74 10.86
N VAL A 34 -4.88 -2.66 10.59
CA VAL A 34 -4.96 -3.33 9.29
C VAL A 34 -5.32 -2.32 8.20
N ALA A 35 -6.27 -1.43 8.46
CA ALA A 35 -6.68 -0.37 7.55
C ALA A 35 -5.51 0.57 7.18
N GLU A 36 -4.81 1.10 8.17
CA GLU A 36 -3.63 1.98 7.98
C GLU A 36 -2.55 1.27 7.14
N ALA A 37 -2.17 0.07 7.54
CA ALA A 37 -1.11 -0.69 6.85
C ALA A 37 -1.55 -1.11 5.43
N PHE A 38 -2.83 -1.40 5.23
CA PHE A 38 -3.40 -1.73 3.93
C PHE A 38 -3.34 -0.53 2.98
N VAL A 39 -3.77 0.66 3.41
CA VAL A 39 -3.69 1.89 2.60
C VAL A 39 -2.25 2.24 2.24
N ARG A 40 -1.30 2.06 3.18
CA ARG A 40 0.14 2.26 2.92
C ARG A 40 0.71 1.25 1.91
N SER A 41 0.06 0.10 1.72
CA SER A 41 0.48 -0.91 0.74
C SER A 41 0.15 -0.55 -0.71
N PHE A 42 -0.67 0.49 -0.95
CA PHE A 42 -1.05 0.88 -2.30
C PHE A 42 0.16 1.39 -3.08
N PRO A 43 0.47 0.80 -4.24
CA PRO A 43 1.55 1.27 -5.05
C PRO A 43 1.22 2.64 -5.63
N VAL A 44 2.15 3.57 -5.49
CA VAL A 44 2.02 4.92 -6.00
C VAL A 44 2.72 5.01 -7.35
N ILE A 45 1.96 5.40 -8.37
CA ILE A 45 2.47 5.55 -9.75
C ILE A 45 3.48 6.70 -9.77
N ALA A 46 4.57 6.51 -10.52
CA ALA A 46 5.56 7.55 -10.78
C ALA A 46 4.92 8.76 -11.48
N ALA A 47 5.40 9.95 -11.14
CA ALA A 47 4.99 11.18 -11.79
C ALA A 47 5.68 11.41 -13.14
N SER A 48 6.65 10.56 -13.47
CA SER A 48 7.43 10.68 -14.72
C SER A 48 6.57 10.46 -15.93
N ALA A 49 6.47 11.48 -16.77
CA ALA A 49 5.81 11.39 -18.07
C ALA A 49 6.46 10.31 -18.95
N GLY A 50 5.65 9.62 -19.71
CA GLY A 50 6.17 8.64 -20.68
C GLY A 50 7.00 9.28 -21.80
N VAL A 51 6.77 10.56 -22.08
CA VAL A 51 7.56 11.37 -23.02
C VAL A 51 8.17 12.54 -22.28
N THR A 52 9.46 12.79 -22.50
CA THR A 52 10.17 13.96 -21.98
C THR A 52 10.76 14.75 -23.13
N TYR A 53 10.84 16.06 -22.98
CA TYR A 53 11.32 16.99 -24.00
C TYR A 53 12.51 17.78 -23.48
N ARG A 54 13.42 18.13 -24.38
CA ARG A 54 14.55 19.00 -24.10
C ARG A 54 14.58 20.11 -25.14
N PHE A 55 14.73 21.35 -24.71
CA PHE A 55 14.95 22.47 -25.61
C PHE A 55 16.36 22.41 -26.18
N ASP A 56 16.47 22.38 -27.51
CA ASP A 56 17.74 22.52 -28.21
C ASP A 56 17.94 24.00 -28.62
N PRO A 57 18.91 24.70 -28.00
CA PRO A 57 19.16 26.10 -28.32
C PRO A 57 19.73 26.31 -29.73
N VAL A 58 20.24 25.27 -30.38
CA VAL A 58 20.81 25.36 -31.75
C VAL A 58 19.71 25.36 -32.80
N THR A 59 18.72 24.48 -32.64
CA THR A 59 17.58 24.38 -33.54
C THR A 59 16.42 25.30 -33.14
N GLY A 60 16.41 25.79 -31.88
CA GLY A 60 15.30 26.57 -31.32
C GLY A 60 14.01 25.75 -31.12
N ALA A 61 14.10 24.44 -31.16
CA ALA A 61 12.97 23.53 -31.08
C ALA A 61 13.08 22.60 -29.85
N PHE A 62 11.96 22.04 -29.43
CA PHE A 62 11.95 20.97 -28.45
C PHE A 62 12.17 19.62 -29.13
N GLU A 63 13.15 18.89 -28.67
CA GLU A 63 13.44 17.53 -29.10
C GLU A 63 13.01 16.55 -28.03
N ARG A 64 12.52 15.38 -28.45
CA ARG A 64 12.19 14.29 -27.55
C ARG A 64 13.48 13.74 -26.92
N GLU A 65 13.64 13.93 -25.60
CA GLU A 65 14.82 13.46 -24.87
C GLU A 65 14.75 11.95 -24.57
N ALA A 66 13.58 11.47 -24.14
CA ALA A 66 13.42 10.06 -23.80
C ALA A 66 13.26 9.19 -25.04
N ALA A 67 14.18 8.26 -25.21
CA ALA A 67 14.14 7.29 -26.31
C ALA A 67 13.05 6.21 -26.16
N MET A 68 12.49 6.08 -24.96
CA MET A 68 11.49 5.06 -24.60
C MET A 68 10.43 5.64 -23.66
N VAL A 69 9.27 5.01 -23.64
CA VAL A 69 8.16 5.33 -22.75
C VAL A 69 8.43 4.68 -21.38
N GLY A 70 8.87 5.42 -20.38
CA GLY A 70 9.45 4.96 -19.12
C GLY A 70 8.63 4.05 -18.20
N GLN A 71 9.19 3.82 -17.01
CA GLN A 71 8.65 3.00 -15.94
C GLN A 71 7.35 3.58 -15.35
N LEU A 72 6.53 2.71 -14.73
CA LEU A 72 5.30 3.13 -14.05
C LEU A 72 5.50 3.40 -12.55
N PHE A 73 6.40 2.67 -11.89
CA PHE A 73 6.61 2.78 -10.45
C PHE A 73 7.97 3.35 -10.07
N LEU A 74 8.86 3.54 -11.05
CA LEU A 74 10.17 4.17 -10.86
C LEU A 74 10.22 5.51 -11.57
N GLU A 75 10.69 6.52 -10.84
CA GLU A 75 10.90 7.84 -11.40
C GLU A 75 12.17 7.85 -12.28
N ARG A 76 12.10 8.61 -13.35
CA ARG A 76 13.25 8.96 -14.16
C ARG A 76 14.01 10.13 -13.58
N ALA A 77 15.28 10.22 -13.89
CA ALA A 77 16.07 11.41 -13.58
C ALA A 77 15.78 12.60 -14.51
N GLU A 78 15.16 12.35 -15.67
CA GLU A 78 14.78 13.39 -16.64
C GLU A 78 13.44 14.02 -16.27
N PRO A 79 13.38 15.35 -16.01
CA PRO A 79 12.14 16.12 -15.94
C PRO A 79 11.42 16.16 -17.29
N ILE A 80 10.14 16.53 -17.27
CA ILE A 80 9.31 16.58 -18.50
C ILE A 80 9.82 17.61 -19.53
N GLY A 81 10.54 18.64 -19.08
CA GLY A 81 10.99 19.78 -19.91
C GLY A 81 10.17 21.04 -19.63
N ARG A 82 10.77 22.20 -19.84
CA ARG A 82 10.17 23.51 -19.57
C ARG A 82 8.87 23.68 -20.37
N ASP A 83 7.85 24.27 -19.70
CA ASP A 83 6.56 24.64 -20.28
C ASP A 83 5.75 23.47 -20.88
N HIS A 84 6.15 22.22 -20.60
CA HIS A 84 5.41 21.03 -20.98
C HIS A 84 4.49 20.56 -19.84
N TRP A 85 3.38 19.97 -20.26
CA TRP A 85 2.36 19.40 -19.38
C TRP A 85 2.20 17.91 -19.65
N ASN A 86 1.96 17.14 -18.61
CA ASN A 86 1.51 15.77 -18.73
C ASN A 86 0.30 15.53 -17.80
N PHE A 87 -0.79 15.09 -18.40
CA PHE A 87 -2.00 14.69 -17.70
C PHE A 87 -2.14 13.17 -17.73
N GLY A 88 -2.34 12.56 -16.59
CA GLY A 88 -2.51 11.12 -16.46
C GLY A 88 -3.81 10.73 -15.77
N VAL A 89 -4.42 9.65 -16.23
CA VAL A 89 -5.54 8.97 -15.59
C VAL A 89 -5.20 7.50 -15.49
N SER A 90 -5.36 6.94 -14.31
CA SER A 90 -5.14 5.50 -14.11
C SER A 90 -6.18 4.90 -13.19
N TYR A 91 -6.29 3.59 -13.26
CA TYR A 91 -7.15 2.78 -12.40
C TYR A 91 -6.38 1.56 -11.91
N GLN A 92 -6.51 1.28 -10.63
CA GLN A 92 -6.00 0.06 -10.02
C GLN A 92 -7.03 -0.54 -9.06
N ARG A 93 -6.99 -1.87 -8.94
CA ARG A 93 -7.77 -2.61 -7.94
C ARG A 93 -6.80 -3.22 -6.94
N VAL A 94 -7.00 -2.91 -5.67
CA VAL A 94 -6.19 -3.42 -4.56
C VAL A 94 -7.09 -4.26 -3.66
N ALA A 95 -6.72 -5.50 -3.39
CA ALA A 95 -7.46 -6.39 -2.50
C ALA A 95 -6.51 -6.92 -1.41
N LEU A 96 -6.99 -6.94 -0.17
CA LEU A 96 -6.30 -7.60 0.93
C LEU A 96 -6.28 -9.11 0.67
N GLU A 97 -5.14 -9.75 0.82
CA GLU A 97 -4.98 -11.19 0.62
C GLU A 97 -4.54 -11.87 1.92
N SER A 98 -3.49 -11.36 2.56
CA SER A 98 -2.97 -12.00 3.77
C SER A 98 -2.49 -11.02 4.84
N ILE A 99 -2.42 -11.51 6.06
CA ILE A 99 -1.88 -10.83 7.25
C ILE A 99 -0.84 -11.77 7.86
N GLU A 100 0.44 -11.38 7.85
CA GLU A 100 1.56 -12.21 8.33
C GLU A 100 1.53 -13.62 7.72
N GLY A 101 1.31 -13.70 6.40
CA GLY A 101 1.26 -14.96 5.64
C GLY A 101 0.03 -15.84 5.89
N LYS A 102 -0.98 -15.34 6.61
CA LYS A 102 -2.26 -16.02 6.82
C LYS A 102 -3.33 -15.39 5.95
N ASP A 103 -4.16 -16.22 5.31
CA ASP A 103 -5.27 -15.76 4.47
C ASP A 103 -6.21 -14.86 5.29
N ALA A 104 -6.43 -13.63 4.85
CA ALA A 104 -7.24 -12.65 5.56
C ALA A 104 -8.72 -13.03 5.62
N ASP A 105 -9.21 -13.82 4.67
CA ASP A 105 -10.59 -14.32 4.61
C ASP A 105 -10.81 -15.63 5.39
N ALA A 106 -9.76 -16.24 5.96
CA ALA A 106 -9.81 -17.53 6.62
C ALA A 106 -8.98 -17.60 7.91
N LEU A 107 -8.86 -16.48 8.64
CA LEU A 107 -8.21 -16.47 9.94
C LEU A 107 -8.98 -17.33 10.93
N HIS A 108 -8.29 -18.20 11.66
CA HIS A 108 -8.87 -19.03 12.71
C HIS A 108 -7.92 -19.16 13.87
N ASP A 109 -8.46 -19.39 15.05
CA ASP A 109 -7.67 -19.61 16.26
C ASP A 109 -8.30 -20.74 17.07
N SER A 110 -7.61 -21.86 17.12
CA SER A 110 -8.07 -23.06 17.82
C SER A 110 -7.75 -23.06 19.33
N ILE A 111 -6.93 -22.09 19.79
CA ILE A 111 -6.57 -22.02 21.19
C ILE A 111 -7.55 -21.10 21.93
N PRO A 112 -8.27 -21.60 22.94
CA PRO A 112 -9.25 -20.79 23.63
C PRO A 112 -8.64 -19.56 24.33
N ILE A 113 -9.33 -18.45 24.22
CA ILE A 113 -9.05 -17.22 24.94
C ILE A 113 -9.74 -17.34 26.31
N ALA A 114 -9.00 -17.10 27.39
CA ALA A 114 -9.55 -17.08 28.73
C ALA A 114 -10.30 -15.76 28.99
N LEU A 115 -11.59 -15.87 29.30
CA LEU A 115 -12.37 -14.74 29.82
C LEU A 115 -12.22 -14.71 31.34
N VAL A 116 -11.56 -13.69 31.82
CA VAL A 116 -11.25 -13.56 33.25
C VAL A 116 -12.10 -12.48 33.92
N ASN A 117 -12.43 -12.63 35.22
CA ASN A 117 -13.10 -11.59 35.99
C ASN A 117 -12.08 -10.60 36.61
N ASP A 118 -12.55 -9.57 37.31
CA ASP A 118 -11.69 -8.58 37.93
C ASP A 118 -10.72 -9.18 38.96
N ASN A 119 -11.01 -10.39 39.44
CA ASN A 119 -10.14 -11.17 40.34
C ASN A 119 -9.18 -12.10 39.57
N LEU A 120 -9.10 -12.00 38.24
CA LEU A 120 -8.32 -12.87 37.36
C LEU A 120 -8.75 -14.36 37.40
N GLU A 121 -9.99 -14.64 37.79
CA GLU A 121 -10.55 -16.01 37.73
C GLU A 121 -11.14 -16.24 36.32
N VAL A 122 -10.90 -17.41 35.74
CA VAL A 122 -11.45 -17.80 34.44
C VAL A 122 -12.94 -18.09 34.60
N VAL A 123 -13.78 -17.29 33.98
CA VAL A 123 -15.24 -17.43 34.01
C VAL A 123 -15.81 -17.99 32.71
N GLY A 124 -15.01 -17.93 31.63
CA GLY A 124 -15.39 -18.47 30.35
C GLY A 124 -14.19 -18.70 29.43
N LEU A 125 -14.43 -19.44 28.37
CA LEU A 125 -13.48 -19.66 27.28
C LEU A 125 -14.13 -19.22 25.99
N ALA A 126 -13.41 -18.55 25.11
CA ALA A 126 -13.86 -18.20 23.77
C ALA A 126 -12.86 -18.68 22.73
N THR A 127 -13.36 -19.15 21.58
CA THR A 127 -12.55 -19.47 20.41
C THR A 127 -13.02 -18.66 19.23
N PHE A 128 -12.08 -18.12 18.47
CA PHE A 128 -12.37 -17.56 17.14
C PHE A 128 -12.34 -18.70 16.13
N ASP A 129 -13.52 -19.27 15.85
CA ASP A 129 -13.65 -20.41 14.94
C ASP A 129 -13.31 -19.98 13.50
N ARG A 130 -13.69 -18.76 13.15
CA ARG A 130 -13.35 -18.12 11.88
C ARG A 130 -13.45 -16.60 11.99
N MET A 131 -12.47 -15.92 11.38
CA MET A 131 -12.56 -14.49 11.08
C MET A 131 -12.18 -14.28 9.61
N SER A 132 -13.04 -13.57 8.90
CA SER A 132 -12.82 -13.18 7.51
C SER A 132 -12.79 -11.66 7.40
N ILE A 133 -11.74 -11.13 6.76
CA ILE A 133 -11.59 -9.71 6.46
C ILE A 133 -11.41 -9.59 4.94
N GLU A 134 -12.44 -9.14 4.24
CA GLU A 134 -12.38 -8.84 2.83
C GLU A 134 -12.32 -7.32 2.65
N ALA A 135 -11.18 -6.80 2.23
CA ALA A 135 -11.02 -5.39 1.88
C ALA A 135 -10.63 -5.27 0.41
N VAL A 136 -11.47 -4.59 -0.36
CA VAL A 136 -11.23 -4.32 -1.79
C VAL A 136 -11.34 -2.82 -2.02
N THR A 137 -10.32 -2.26 -2.68
CA THR A 137 -10.27 -0.84 -2.97
C THR A 137 -10.05 -0.62 -4.47
N HIS A 138 -10.89 0.20 -5.05
CA HIS A 138 -10.80 0.67 -6.43
C HIS A 138 -10.26 2.10 -6.42
N VAL A 139 -9.10 2.32 -7.00
CA VAL A 139 -8.42 3.62 -6.99
C VAL A 139 -8.33 4.16 -8.40
N ALA A 140 -9.06 5.24 -8.69
CA ALA A 140 -8.88 6.04 -9.88
C ALA A 140 -7.97 7.23 -9.54
N THR A 141 -6.85 7.39 -10.27
CA THR A 141 -5.88 8.44 -9.98
C THR A 141 -5.83 9.45 -11.11
N LEU A 142 -5.94 10.72 -10.75
CA LEU A 142 -5.71 11.85 -11.65
C LEU A 142 -4.33 12.44 -11.33
N SER A 143 -3.49 12.67 -12.33
CA SER A 143 -2.18 13.27 -12.16
C SER A 143 -1.93 14.38 -13.16
N LEU A 144 -1.25 15.43 -12.73
CA LEU A 144 -0.85 16.55 -13.54
C LEU A 144 0.61 16.90 -13.25
N THR A 145 1.45 16.85 -14.28
CA THR A 145 2.86 17.25 -14.18
C THR A 145 3.09 18.49 -15.03
N TYR A 146 3.84 19.44 -14.50
CA TYR A 146 4.28 20.66 -15.20
C TYR A 146 5.79 20.83 -15.13
N GLY A 147 6.40 21.03 -16.27
CA GLY A 147 7.83 21.38 -16.38
C GLY A 147 8.09 22.83 -16.10
N VAL A 148 8.63 23.12 -14.91
CA VAL A 148 8.95 24.48 -14.46
C VAL A 148 10.20 25.03 -15.17
N THR A 149 11.19 24.15 -15.35
CA THR A 149 12.43 24.42 -16.09
C THR A 149 12.85 23.16 -16.84
N ASP A 150 13.93 23.25 -17.64
CA ASP A 150 14.52 22.06 -18.26
C ASP A 150 15.15 21.08 -17.25
N ALA A 151 15.34 21.53 -16.01
CA ALA A 151 15.91 20.73 -14.93
C ALA A 151 14.93 20.39 -13.80
N ALA A 152 13.72 20.95 -13.81
CA ALA A 152 12.75 20.78 -12.72
C ALA A 152 11.32 20.62 -13.22
N ASP A 153 10.57 19.74 -12.58
CA ASP A 153 9.12 19.62 -12.72
C ASP A 153 8.42 19.45 -11.37
N VAL A 154 7.12 19.72 -11.40
CA VAL A 154 6.22 19.51 -10.26
C VAL A 154 5.04 18.66 -10.72
N ASN A 155 4.53 17.82 -9.82
CA ASN A 155 3.38 16.95 -10.09
C ASN A 155 2.40 17.02 -8.93
N VAL A 156 1.11 17.05 -9.26
CA VAL A 156 0.02 16.86 -8.31
C VAL A 156 -0.72 15.58 -8.69
N THR A 157 -0.98 14.74 -7.70
CA THR A 157 -1.73 13.48 -7.87
C THR A 157 -2.90 13.47 -6.89
N VAL A 158 -4.11 13.23 -7.42
CA VAL A 158 -5.36 13.18 -6.65
C VAL A 158 -6.02 11.82 -6.89
N PRO A 159 -6.04 10.91 -5.90
CA PRO A 159 -6.76 9.66 -6.00
C PRO A 159 -8.24 9.85 -5.62
N VAL A 160 -9.11 9.17 -6.36
CA VAL A 160 -10.53 8.95 -6.03
C VAL A 160 -10.68 7.48 -5.72
N ILE A 161 -11.18 7.18 -4.54
CA ILE A 161 -11.16 5.85 -3.97
C ILE A 161 -12.59 5.39 -3.68
N VAL A 162 -12.90 4.16 -4.07
CA VAL A 162 -14.07 3.40 -3.63
C VAL A 162 -13.56 2.18 -2.91
N SER A 163 -13.92 2.04 -1.65
CA SER A 163 -13.51 0.92 -0.79
C SER A 163 -14.71 0.12 -0.33
N ASP A 164 -14.59 -1.20 -0.40
CA ASP A 164 -15.53 -2.18 0.14
C ASP A 164 -14.81 -2.97 1.23
N LEU A 165 -15.30 -2.88 2.46
CA LEU A 165 -14.81 -3.64 3.61
C LEU A 165 -15.91 -4.56 4.12
N LYS A 166 -15.65 -5.86 4.20
CA LYS A 166 -16.53 -6.84 4.81
C LYS A 166 -15.77 -7.61 5.87
N THR A 167 -16.39 -7.77 7.00
CA THR A 167 -15.88 -8.57 8.11
C THR A 167 -16.91 -9.58 8.55
N GLU A 168 -16.49 -10.82 8.73
CA GLU A 168 -17.31 -11.89 9.33
C GLU A 168 -16.49 -12.54 10.43
N VAL A 169 -17.08 -12.67 11.62
CA VAL A 169 -16.44 -13.31 12.77
C VAL A 169 -17.41 -14.36 13.33
N MET A 170 -16.92 -15.59 13.48
CA MET A 170 -17.60 -16.69 14.15
C MET A 170 -16.85 -17.00 15.45
N VAL A 171 -17.55 -16.95 16.57
CA VAL A 171 -16.98 -17.18 17.91
C VAL A 171 -17.82 -18.23 18.62
N SER A 172 -17.15 -19.22 19.21
CA SER A 172 -17.74 -20.15 20.19
C SER A 172 -17.29 -19.76 21.59
N ALA A 173 -18.23 -19.73 22.52
CA ALA A 173 -17.98 -19.39 23.92
C ALA A 173 -18.52 -20.50 24.83
N LEU A 174 -17.77 -20.79 25.92
CA LEU A 174 -18.13 -21.74 26.95
C LEU A 174 -18.09 -21.03 28.32
N ASN A 175 -19.19 -21.11 29.06
CA ASN A 175 -19.24 -20.71 30.45
C ASN A 175 -18.65 -21.83 31.31
N VAL A 176 -17.56 -21.57 32.02
CA VAL A 176 -16.84 -22.59 32.83
C VAL A 176 -17.66 -22.99 34.05
N ALA A 177 -18.48 -22.11 34.62
CA ALA A 177 -19.26 -22.37 35.82
C ALA A 177 -20.52 -23.22 35.53
N THR A 178 -21.22 -22.96 34.41
CA THR A 178 -22.48 -23.67 34.08
C THR A 178 -22.28 -24.81 33.09
N GLY A 179 -21.14 -24.81 32.36
CA GLY A 179 -20.90 -25.73 31.24
C GLY A 179 -21.72 -25.42 29.97
N GLU A 180 -22.44 -24.30 29.94
CA GLU A 180 -23.21 -23.87 28.77
C GLU A 180 -22.29 -23.34 27.68
N SER A 181 -22.56 -23.72 26.44
CA SER A 181 -21.85 -23.23 25.27
C SER A 181 -22.79 -22.51 24.32
N ALA A 182 -22.28 -21.47 23.67
CA ALA A 182 -22.99 -20.74 22.63
C ALA A 182 -22.03 -20.41 21.47
N THR A 183 -22.57 -20.44 20.26
CA THR A 183 -21.83 -20.01 19.06
C THR A 183 -22.59 -18.85 18.42
N GLY A 184 -21.87 -17.84 17.98
CA GLY A 184 -22.44 -16.69 17.28
C GLY A 184 -21.60 -16.23 16.13
N THR A 185 -22.27 -15.60 15.17
CA THR A 185 -21.64 -15.01 14.00
C THR A 185 -22.00 -13.53 13.93
N ALA A 186 -21.00 -12.68 13.83
CA ALA A 186 -21.16 -11.26 13.54
C ALA A 186 -20.70 -10.97 12.11
N ARG A 187 -21.43 -10.11 11.41
CA ARG A 187 -21.09 -9.63 10.07
C ARG A 187 -21.23 -8.13 10.02
N ASP A 188 -20.29 -7.50 9.36
CA ASP A 188 -20.37 -6.09 9.05
C ASP A 188 -19.88 -5.84 7.63
N SER A 189 -20.44 -4.82 6.97
CA SER A 189 -20.01 -4.42 5.63
C SER A 189 -20.18 -2.93 5.46
N GLU A 190 -19.15 -2.30 4.95
CA GLU A 190 -19.13 -0.88 4.68
C GLU A 190 -18.58 -0.63 3.28
N THR A 191 -19.27 0.24 2.52
CA THR A 191 -18.79 0.75 1.23
C THR A 191 -18.64 2.25 1.37
N SER A 192 -17.47 2.77 1.04
CA SER A 192 -17.15 4.20 1.10
C SER A 192 -16.59 4.69 -0.23
N ALA A 193 -16.91 5.93 -0.59
CA ALA A 193 -16.36 6.58 -1.78
C ALA A 193 -15.95 8.02 -1.47
N GLY A 194 -14.80 8.45 -2.00
CA GLY A 194 -14.31 9.81 -1.80
C GLY A 194 -12.90 10.03 -2.30
N PHE A 195 -12.34 11.18 -1.96
CA PHE A 195 -10.94 11.47 -2.26
C PHE A 195 -10.02 10.73 -1.30
N GLY A 196 -8.87 10.31 -1.83
CA GLY A 196 -7.76 9.84 -1.02
C GLY A 196 -6.77 10.95 -0.68
N ASP A 197 -5.57 10.57 -0.25
CA ASP A 197 -4.52 11.52 0.10
C ASP A 197 -3.94 12.18 -1.15
N VAL A 198 -3.97 13.50 -1.18
CA VAL A 198 -3.35 14.30 -2.25
C VAL A 198 -1.84 14.23 -2.11
N ILE A 199 -1.15 14.01 -3.23
CA ILE A 199 0.30 13.90 -3.28
C ILE A 199 0.85 15.02 -4.18
N LEU A 200 1.79 15.80 -3.63
CA LEU A 200 2.58 16.78 -4.37
C LEU A 200 4.01 16.26 -4.51
N ARG A 201 4.56 16.32 -5.71
CA ARG A 201 5.94 15.94 -5.98
C ARG A 201 6.69 17.07 -6.65
N GLY A 202 7.96 17.24 -6.27
CA GLY A 202 8.91 18.06 -6.98
C GLY A 202 10.12 17.23 -7.35
N ARG A 203 10.65 17.40 -8.56
CA ARG A 203 11.86 16.74 -9.02
C ARG A 203 12.81 17.77 -9.60
N TYR A 204 14.12 17.57 -9.32
CA TYR A 204 15.19 18.41 -9.84
C TYR A 204 16.36 17.56 -10.31
N ARG A 205 16.78 17.72 -11.56
CA ARG A 205 17.98 17.06 -12.11
C ARG A 205 19.23 17.66 -11.48
N LEU A 206 19.96 16.84 -10.72
CA LEU A 206 21.16 17.28 -9.98
C LEU A 206 22.38 17.34 -10.90
N PHE A 207 22.63 16.26 -11.62
CA PHE A 207 23.77 16.16 -12.54
C PHE A 207 23.55 15.06 -13.59
N GLU A 208 24.31 15.17 -14.66
CA GLU A 208 24.32 14.23 -15.77
C GLU A 208 25.78 13.80 -15.99
N LEU A 209 26.09 12.54 -15.68
CA LEU A 209 27.37 11.89 -15.88
C LEU A 209 27.15 10.73 -16.85
N GLU A 210 27.54 10.90 -18.11
CA GLU A 210 27.33 9.85 -19.10
C GLU A 210 27.90 8.48 -18.64
N PRO A 211 27.11 7.40 -18.70
CA PRO A 211 25.76 7.29 -19.26
C PRO A 211 24.62 7.50 -18.24
N VAL A 212 24.87 8.00 -17.05
CA VAL A 212 23.92 8.07 -15.92
C VAL A 212 23.47 9.50 -15.66
N LYS A 213 22.18 9.69 -15.46
CA LYS A 213 21.56 10.92 -14.98
C LYS A 213 21.06 10.71 -13.55
N VAL A 214 21.19 11.74 -12.72
CA VAL A 214 20.74 11.71 -11.32
C VAL A 214 19.86 12.91 -11.03
N ALA A 215 18.75 12.67 -10.36
CA ALA A 215 17.83 13.69 -9.87
C ALA A 215 17.48 13.46 -8.40
N GLY A 216 17.19 14.54 -7.69
CA GLY A 216 16.57 14.55 -6.38
C GLY A 216 15.08 14.79 -6.51
N GLY A 217 14.32 14.15 -5.65
CA GLY A 217 12.88 14.34 -5.55
C GLY A 217 12.43 14.59 -4.12
N LEU A 218 11.34 15.31 -3.99
CA LEU A 218 10.62 15.49 -2.74
C LEU A 218 9.16 15.16 -2.98
N VAL A 219 8.63 14.24 -2.20
CA VAL A 219 7.21 13.87 -2.22
C VAL A 219 6.58 14.31 -0.92
N LEU A 220 5.45 14.98 -1.00
CA LEU A 220 4.62 15.41 0.12
C LEU A 220 3.26 14.76 -0.02
N ARG A 221 2.81 14.03 0.99
CA ARG A 221 1.45 13.48 1.09
C ARG A 221 0.68 14.26 2.12
N PHE A 222 -0.52 14.66 1.76
CA PHE A 222 -1.46 15.39 2.61
C PHE A 222 -2.59 14.45 3.04
N PRO A 223 -2.93 14.36 4.34
CA PRO A 223 -3.96 13.46 4.85
C PRO A 223 -5.37 14.01 4.54
N SER A 224 -5.73 14.04 3.26
CA SER A 224 -7.03 14.50 2.77
C SER A 224 -8.07 13.37 2.66
N GLY A 225 -7.62 12.11 2.71
CA GLY A 225 -8.45 10.92 2.77
C GLY A 225 -8.85 10.57 4.20
N GLU A 226 -9.86 9.73 4.34
CA GLU A 226 -10.35 9.24 5.63
C GLU A 226 -9.80 7.84 5.92
N VAL A 227 -9.16 7.67 7.07
CA VAL A 227 -8.46 6.42 7.44
C VAL A 227 -9.44 5.27 7.63
N ASP A 228 -10.49 5.48 8.42
CA ASP A 228 -11.46 4.43 8.78
C ASP A 228 -12.21 3.88 7.56
N SER A 229 -12.26 4.66 6.49
CA SER A 229 -12.87 4.29 5.21
C SER A 229 -11.86 3.77 4.17
N LEU A 230 -10.64 3.40 4.56
CA LEU A 230 -9.56 2.93 3.68
C LEU A 230 -9.18 3.92 2.55
N ARG A 231 -9.32 5.24 2.78
CA ARG A 231 -9.07 6.27 1.77
C ARG A 231 -7.83 7.12 2.01
N GLY A 232 -7.25 7.08 3.21
CA GLY A 232 -6.07 7.89 3.57
C GLY A 232 -5.24 7.29 4.69
N THR A 233 -4.05 7.86 4.90
CA THR A 233 -3.13 7.46 5.96
C THR A 233 -3.32 8.25 7.26
N GLY A 234 -4.07 9.36 7.20
CA GLY A 234 -4.33 10.23 8.34
C GLY A 234 -3.13 11.06 8.81
N THR A 235 -1.99 10.93 8.15
CA THR A 235 -0.73 11.58 8.55
C THR A 235 -0.07 12.31 7.38
N TYR A 236 0.66 13.39 7.69
CA TYR A 236 1.54 14.04 6.71
C TYR A 236 2.79 13.18 6.49
N GLU A 237 3.16 12.97 5.23
CA GLU A 237 4.37 12.24 4.87
C GLU A 237 5.28 13.10 4.00
N ILE A 238 6.59 13.01 4.25
CA ILE A 238 7.62 13.73 3.51
C ILE A 238 8.67 12.72 3.07
N ALA A 239 8.81 12.52 1.75
CA ALA A 239 9.77 11.57 1.23
C ALA A 239 10.83 12.25 0.36
N PRO A 240 12.04 12.51 0.87
CA PRO A 240 13.20 12.81 0.08
C PRO A 240 13.70 11.55 -0.63
N LEU A 241 13.84 11.63 -1.95
CA LEU A 241 14.20 10.50 -2.82
C LEU A 241 15.33 10.90 -3.78
N LEU A 242 16.11 9.92 -4.19
CA LEU A 242 17.08 10.02 -5.26
C LEU A 242 16.68 9.09 -6.40
N TYR A 243 16.84 9.59 -7.61
CA TYR A 243 16.51 8.88 -8.85
C TYR A 243 17.75 8.83 -9.72
N ALA A 244 18.09 7.65 -10.21
CA ALA A 244 19.11 7.48 -11.22
C ALA A 244 18.52 6.73 -12.43
N SER A 245 18.85 7.18 -13.61
CA SER A 245 18.48 6.51 -14.87
C SER A 245 19.67 6.51 -15.83
N THR A 246 19.79 5.44 -16.62
CA THR A 246 20.78 5.41 -17.67
C THR A 246 20.22 5.99 -18.96
N ARG A 247 21.08 6.52 -19.82
CA ARG A 247 20.68 6.69 -21.22
C ARG A 247 20.34 5.34 -21.83
N ALA A 248 19.46 5.35 -22.82
CA ALA A 248 19.14 4.15 -23.57
C ALA A 248 20.39 3.63 -24.29
N TRP A 249 20.76 2.38 -24.03
CA TRP A 249 21.85 1.70 -24.72
C TRP A 249 21.31 0.54 -25.57
N ARG A 250 22.04 0.16 -26.56
CA ARG A 250 21.67 -0.93 -27.50
C ARG A 250 22.69 -2.06 -27.42
N PRO A 251 22.55 -3.00 -26.48
CA PRO A 251 23.46 -4.14 -26.39
C PRO A 251 23.33 -5.08 -27.60
N LEU A 252 22.15 -5.06 -28.24
CA LEU A 252 21.82 -5.80 -29.47
C LEU A 252 21.07 -4.86 -30.43
N PRO A 253 21.12 -5.10 -31.75
CA PRO A 253 20.46 -4.25 -32.73
C PRO A 253 18.96 -3.99 -32.48
N TRP A 254 18.29 -4.99 -31.90
CA TRP A 254 16.85 -4.98 -31.60
C TRP A 254 16.50 -4.61 -30.16
N ALA A 255 17.48 -4.49 -29.27
CA ALA A 255 17.23 -4.24 -27.84
C ALA A 255 17.69 -2.82 -27.45
N ARG A 256 16.75 -1.95 -27.15
CA ARG A 256 17.00 -0.67 -26.48
C ARG A 256 16.65 -0.84 -24.99
N LEU A 257 17.60 -0.58 -24.14
CA LEU A 257 17.45 -0.78 -22.68
C LEU A 257 17.71 0.54 -21.96
N THR A 258 16.98 0.77 -20.88
CA THR A 258 17.26 1.82 -19.88
C THR A 258 17.10 1.21 -18.50
N ALA A 259 18.08 1.42 -17.62
CA ALA A 259 18.02 0.98 -16.24
C ALA A 259 17.68 2.13 -15.29
N TYR A 260 17.03 1.80 -14.20
CA TYR A 260 16.56 2.73 -13.17
C TYR A 260 16.96 2.24 -11.78
N LEU A 261 17.32 3.18 -10.93
CA LEU A 261 17.52 2.97 -9.50
C LEU A 261 16.92 4.17 -8.76
N ASN A 262 15.98 3.88 -7.87
CA ASN A 262 15.36 4.86 -7.00
C ASN A 262 15.59 4.46 -5.54
N GLY A 263 15.72 5.43 -4.65
CA GLY A 263 15.86 5.14 -3.24
C GLY A 263 15.73 6.37 -2.37
N GLY A 264 15.30 6.16 -1.13
CA GLY A 264 15.16 7.20 -0.14
C GLY A 264 14.33 6.74 1.06
N VAL A 265 13.81 7.69 1.79
CA VAL A 265 13.01 7.46 2.99
C VAL A 265 11.67 8.17 2.88
N ASP A 266 10.64 7.58 3.46
CA ASP A 266 9.34 8.17 3.63
C ASP A 266 9.13 8.44 5.12
N LEU A 267 9.12 9.71 5.48
CA LEU A 267 9.05 10.19 6.86
C LEU A 267 7.62 10.57 7.21
N VAL A 268 7.10 9.96 8.26
CA VAL A 268 5.78 10.28 8.83
C VAL A 268 5.94 11.38 9.86
N ALA A 269 5.28 12.53 9.66
CA ALA A 269 5.52 13.72 10.48
C ALA A 269 5.11 13.56 11.94
N ASP A 270 4.00 12.85 12.19
CA ASP A 270 3.44 12.69 13.54
C ASP A 270 3.95 11.44 14.28
N ASP A 271 4.53 10.47 13.56
CA ASP A 271 5.09 9.23 14.09
C ASP A 271 6.32 8.81 13.27
N VAL A 272 7.48 9.34 13.58
CA VAL A 272 8.73 9.06 12.85
C VAL A 272 9.06 7.56 12.85
N ASP A 273 8.64 6.82 13.86
CA ASP A 273 8.84 5.37 13.91
C ASP A 273 8.01 4.63 12.84
N ALA A 274 6.89 5.22 12.40
CA ALA A 274 6.08 4.70 11.30
C ALA A 274 6.66 4.96 9.90
N SER A 275 7.81 5.63 9.84
CA SER A 275 8.53 5.91 8.59
C SER A 275 9.10 4.63 7.97
N GLU A 276 9.45 4.70 6.69
CA GLU A 276 10.02 3.54 5.98
C GLU A 276 11.13 3.93 5.01
N GLY A 277 12.06 3.01 4.82
CA GLY A 277 13.01 3.06 3.69
C GLY A 277 12.35 2.52 2.43
N ARG A 278 12.57 3.17 1.29
CA ARG A 278 12.08 2.73 -0.02
C ARG A 278 13.20 2.64 -1.03
N TRP A 279 13.15 1.62 -1.87
CA TRP A 279 14.02 1.49 -3.03
C TRP A 279 13.34 0.77 -4.17
N GLY A 280 13.90 0.92 -5.35
CA GLY A 280 13.45 0.17 -6.51
C GLY A 280 14.52 0.14 -7.59
N VAL A 281 14.60 -1.00 -8.27
CA VAL A 281 15.44 -1.20 -9.45
C VAL A 281 14.58 -1.65 -10.61
N GLY A 282 14.87 -1.18 -11.81
CA GLY A 282 14.07 -1.50 -12.96
C GLY A 282 14.81 -1.44 -14.27
N LEU A 283 14.23 -2.07 -15.26
CA LEU A 283 14.72 -2.14 -16.62
C LEU A 283 13.56 -1.90 -17.59
N ASP A 284 13.75 -0.98 -18.52
CA ASP A 284 12.88 -0.80 -19.67
C ASP A 284 13.50 -1.45 -20.90
N TRP A 285 12.67 -2.15 -21.65
CA TRP A 285 12.99 -2.67 -22.96
C TRP A 285 12.09 -2.02 -24.02
N GLY A 286 12.69 -1.16 -24.83
CA GLY A 286 12.04 -0.55 -26.00
C GLY A 286 11.95 -1.55 -27.14
N ILE A 287 10.74 -2.05 -27.39
CA ILE A 287 10.46 -2.98 -28.50
C ILE A 287 10.42 -2.23 -29.81
N THR A 288 9.74 -1.07 -29.81
CA THR A 288 9.65 -0.12 -30.93
C THR A 288 9.87 1.30 -30.40
N ASP A 289 9.83 2.32 -31.27
CA ASP A 289 9.88 3.72 -30.87
C ASP A 289 8.67 4.15 -30.03
N GLY A 290 7.54 3.46 -30.17
CA GLY A 290 6.31 3.75 -29.46
C GLY A 290 5.88 2.70 -28.43
N ALA A 291 6.65 1.61 -28.23
CA ALA A 291 6.27 0.53 -27.32
C ALA A 291 7.43 0.11 -26.43
N THR A 292 7.18 0.04 -25.13
CA THR A 292 8.17 -0.33 -24.10
C THR A 292 7.56 -1.36 -23.13
N ILE A 293 8.33 -2.37 -22.76
CA ILE A 293 8.06 -3.25 -21.64
C ILE A 293 8.95 -2.82 -20.48
N GLY A 294 8.37 -2.68 -19.30
CA GLY A 294 9.05 -2.34 -18.06
C GLY A 294 8.96 -3.46 -17.04
N LEU A 295 10.09 -3.77 -16.42
CA LEU A 295 10.20 -4.72 -15.31
C LEU A 295 10.86 -4.02 -14.13
N SER A 296 10.35 -4.20 -12.92
CA SER A 296 10.98 -3.64 -11.72
C SER A 296 10.77 -4.50 -10.48
N VAL A 297 11.71 -4.37 -9.55
CA VAL A 297 11.61 -4.87 -8.19
C VAL A 297 11.59 -3.68 -7.26
N LEU A 298 10.63 -3.67 -6.35
CA LEU A 298 10.39 -2.61 -5.39
C LEU A 298 10.58 -3.17 -3.98
N GLY A 299 11.19 -2.40 -3.09
CA GLY A 299 11.36 -2.75 -1.70
C GLY A 299 10.90 -1.63 -0.78
N ARG A 300 10.22 -2.00 0.31
CA ARG A 300 9.83 -1.11 1.41
C ARG A 300 10.21 -1.74 2.73
N HIS A 301 10.81 -0.96 3.60
CA HIS A 301 11.34 -1.39 4.89
C HIS A 301 10.81 -0.45 5.99
N PRO A 302 9.62 -0.70 6.55
CA PRO A 302 9.10 0.06 7.69
C PRO A 302 10.07 0.03 8.87
N PHE A 303 10.24 1.15 9.57
CA PHE A 303 11.10 1.21 10.75
C PHE A 303 10.41 0.61 11.98
N LYS A 304 9.08 0.67 12.00
CA LYS A 304 8.22 0.15 13.06
C LYS A 304 7.70 -1.25 12.73
N ARG A 305 7.44 -2.02 13.76
CA ARG A 305 6.69 -3.27 13.65
C ARG A 305 5.23 -2.98 13.24
N LEU A 306 4.57 -3.97 12.66
CA LEU A 306 3.13 -3.90 12.36
C LEU A 306 2.32 -3.55 13.61
N ALA A 307 2.72 -4.09 14.76
CA ALA A 307 2.19 -3.74 16.07
C ALA A 307 3.28 -3.78 17.12
N SER A 308 3.04 -3.13 18.28
CA SER A 308 3.92 -3.26 19.45
C SER A 308 3.94 -4.71 19.91
N PRO A 309 5.05 -5.22 20.47
CA PRO A 309 5.09 -6.55 21.09
C PRO A 309 3.94 -6.72 22.08
N GLY A 310 3.21 -7.84 21.98
CA GLY A 310 2.05 -8.12 22.83
C GLY A 310 0.75 -7.41 22.43
N PHE A 311 0.75 -6.59 21.35
CA PHE A 311 -0.47 -5.87 20.90
C PHE A 311 -1.61 -6.82 20.52
N PHE A 312 -1.28 -7.94 19.89
CA PHE A 312 -2.24 -8.99 19.54
C PHE A 312 -2.36 -10.07 20.62
N ASP A 313 -1.64 -9.95 21.74
CA ASP A 313 -1.68 -10.97 22.77
C ASP A 313 -3.01 -10.99 23.49
N VAL A 314 -3.54 -12.19 23.66
CA VAL A 314 -4.74 -12.48 24.44
C VAL A 314 -4.42 -13.46 25.56
N VAL A 315 -5.17 -13.38 26.66
CA VAL A 315 -5.01 -14.31 27.79
C VAL A 315 -5.54 -15.68 27.39
N ARG A 316 -4.72 -16.71 27.55
CA ARG A 316 -5.03 -18.08 27.17
C ARG A 316 -4.85 -19.07 28.32
N VAL A 317 -5.59 -20.16 28.26
CA VAL A 317 -5.34 -21.32 29.10
C VAL A 317 -4.24 -22.17 28.47
N LEU A 318 -3.08 -22.21 29.12
CA LEU A 318 -1.95 -23.02 28.67
C LEU A 318 -2.08 -24.47 29.17
N PRO A 319 -1.33 -25.43 28.62
CA PRO A 319 -1.24 -26.80 29.12
C PRO A 319 -0.82 -26.81 30.62
N GLY A 320 -1.66 -27.42 31.48
CA GLY A 320 -1.62 -27.25 32.94
C GLY A 320 -2.47 -26.06 33.37
N PRO A 321 -2.90 -25.94 34.61
CA PRO A 321 -3.81 -24.87 35.10
C PRO A 321 -3.08 -23.53 35.21
N ARG A 322 -2.56 -23.01 34.10
CA ARG A 322 -1.82 -21.74 34.05
C ARG A 322 -2.44 -20.84 32.99
N LEU A 323 -2.57 -19.55 33.33
CA LEU A 323 -2.86 -18.50 32.39
C LEU A 323 -1.53 -17.98 31.83
N GLY A 324 -1.51 -17.70 30.54
CA GLY A 324 -0.42 -17.05 29.85
C GLY A 324 -0.96 -16.18 28.73
N THR A 325 -0.09 -15.44 28.09
CA THR A 325 -0.44 -14.65 26.91
C THR A 325 0.14 -15.30 25.66
N ALA A 326 -0.61 -15.24 24.55
CA ALA A 326 -0.13 -15.64 23.24
C ALA A 326 -0.83 -14.80 22.18
N PRO A 327 -0.19 -14.59 21.02
CA PRO A 327 -0.74 -13.76 19.97
C PRO A 327 -2.03 -14.36 19.38
N LEU A 328 -3.01 -13.48 19.14
CA LEU A 328 -4.27 -13.83 18.47
C LEU A 328 -3.96 -14.24 17.02
N PHE A 329 -4.57 -15.31 16.54
CA PHE A 329 -4.32 -15.93 15.24
C PHE A 329 -2.83 -16.25 14.97
N GLY A 330 -1.96 -16.22 16.00
CA GLY A 330 -0.51 -16.33 15.84
C GLY A 330 0.11 -15.18 15.04
N ILE A 331 -0.47 -13.98 15.13
CA ILE A 331 0.05 -12.74 14.52
C ILE A 331 0.98 -12.08 15.53
N GLU A 332 2.29 -12.19 15.30
CA GLU A 332 3.31 -11.68 16.23
C GLU A 332 3.59 -10.18 16.05
N GLY A 333 3.11 -9.58 14.96
CA GLY A 333 3.29 -8.16 14.66
C GLY A 333 4.75 -7.81 14.43
N GLU A 334 5.49 -8.64 13.71
CA GLU A 334 6.88 -8.40 13.36
C GLU A 334 7.04 -7.15 12.47
N ARG A 335 8.28 -6.71 12.30
CA ARG A 335 8.60 -5.66 11.34
C ARG A 335 8.62 -6.27 9.93
N PRO A 336 7.68 -5.93 9.06
CA PRO A 336 7.62 -6.51 7.73
C PRO A 336 8.64 -5.84 6.80
N ASP A 337 9.35 -6.63 6.01
CA ASP A 337 10.06 -6.16 4.83
C ASP A 337 9.23 -6.54 3.60
N TYR A 338 8.84 -5.55 2.79
CA TYR A 338 8.01 -5.77 1.62
C TYR A 338 8.83 -5.80 0.34
N TYR A 339 8.64 -6.83 -0.46
CA TYR A 339 9.24 -6.96 -1.79
C TYR A 339 8.14 -7.22 -2.82
N ASP A 340 8.14 -6.44 -3.90
CA ASP A 340 7.16 -6.53 -4.96
C ASP A 340 7.85 -6.59 -6.32
N PHE A 341 7.31 -7.38 -7.24
CA PHE A 341 7.70 -7.40 -8.64
C PHE A 341 6.64 -6.69 -9.47
N SER A 342 7.07 -5.84 -10.37
CA SER A 342 6.20 -5.13 -11.28
C SER A 342 6.58 -5.44 -12.73
N ALA A 343 5.59 -5.78 -13.53
CA ALA A 343 5.74 -6.00 -14.96
C ALA A 343 4.62 -5.31 -15.72
N GLY A 344 4.96 -4.59 -16.78
CA GLY A 344 3.96 -3.88 -17.57
C GLY A 344 4.47 -3.40 -18.90
N GLY A 345 3.57 -2.76 -19.64
CA GLY A 345 3.86 -2.17 -20.94
C GLY A 345 3.24 -0.80 -21.11
N ARG A 346 3.88 0.00 -21.95
CA ARG A 346 3.40 1.29 -22.41
C ARG A 346 3.42 1.34 -23.92
N VAL A 347 2.38 1.89 -24.52
CA VAL A 347 2.24 2.01 -25.97
C VAL A 347 1.76 3.41 -26.31
N ASN A 348 2.47 4.06 -27.22
CA ASN A 348 2.04 5.30 -27.84
C ASN A 348 0.89 5.00 -28.79
N ILE A 349 -0.29 5.54 -28.52
CA ILE A 349 -1.50 5.32 -29.31
C ILE A 349 -1.85 6.49 -30.20
N TRP A 350 -1.28 7.67 -29.97
CA TRP A 350 -1.59 8.86 -30.75
C TRP A 350 -0.42 9.84 -30.84
N ARG A 351 0.25 9.91 -32.00
CA ARG A 351 1.21 10.95 -32.41
C ARG A 351 2.22 11.38 -31.36
N ASP A 352 2.76 10.44 -30.56
CA ASP A 352 3.66 10.71 -29.44
C ASP A 352 3.07 11.59 -28.32
N THR A 353 1.77 11.83 -28.35
CA THR A 353 1.06 12.65 -27.37
C THR A 353 0.32 11.80 -26.34
N VAL A 354 -0.36 10.71 -26.79
CA VAL A 354 -1.17 9.87 -25.91
C VAL A 354 -0.57 8.48 -25.79
N ILE A 355 -0.33 8.07 -24.55
CA ILE A 355 0.25 6.78 -24.20
C ILE A 355 -0.77 6.01 -23.38
N ALA A 356 -1.05 4.77 -23.79
CA ALA A 356 -1.77 3.80 -22.98
C ALA A 356 -0.76 2.92 -22.22
N PHE A 357 -1.11 2.51 -21.00
CA PHE A 357 -0.29 1.61 -20.23
C PHE A 357 -1.11 0.59 -19.45
N ALA A 358 -0.49 -0.57 -19.22
CA ALA A 358 -0.99 -1.59 -18.33
C ALA A 358 0.17 -2.19 -17.53
N ASN A 359 -0.07 -2.53 -16.30
CA ASN A 359 0.92 -3.11 -15.40
C ASN A 359 0.27 -4.05 -14.40
N ALA A 360 1.06 -4.95 -13.83
CA ALA A 360 0.68 -5.75 -12.67
C ALA A 360 1.81 -5.70 -11.63
N VAL A 361 1.44 -5.49 -10.36
CA VAL A 361 2.34 -5.62 -9.22
C VAL A 361 2.02 -6.92 -8.51
N VAL A 362 3.05 -7.72 -8.27
CA VAL A 362 2.95 -9.05 -7.65
C VAL A 362 3.81 -9.06 -6.39
N PRO A 363 3.25 -9.36 -5.22
CA PRO A 363 4.03 -9.51 -4.00
C PRO A 363 5.01 -10.69 -4.13
N LEU A 364 6.23 -10.53 -3.62
CA LEU A 364 7.27 -11.57 -3.65
C LEU A 364 7.45 -12.27 -2.30
N ASN A 365 6.82 -11.75 -1.25
CA ASN A 365 6.85 -12.35 0.09
C ASN A 365 5.52 -12.09 0.82
N ASP A 366 5.31 -12.75 1.96
CA ASP A 366 4.05 -12.77 2.71
C ASP A 366 4.13 -11.96 4.02
N ALA A 367 5.20 -11.17 4.22
CA ALA A 367 5.39 -10.41 5.46
C ALA A 367 4.36 -9.28 5.61
N GLY A 368 3.88 -9.06 6.82
CA GLY A 368 2.97 -7.98 7.17
C GLY A 368 1.59 -8.08 6.54
N ILE A 369 1.02 -6.94 6.18
CA ILE A 369 -0.26 -6.83 5.45
C ILE A 369 0.02 -6.90 3.96
N ARG A 370 -0.48 -7.93 3.28
CA ARG A 370 -0.23 -8.14 1.85
C ARG A 370 -1.50 -8.03 1.03
N THR A 371 -1.33 -7.41 -0.09
CA THR A 371 -2.34 -7.36 -1.16
C THR A 371 -2.06 -8.48 -2.15
N GLY A 372 -3.07 -8.93 -2.85
CA GLY A 372 -2.90 -9.80 -4.00
C GLY A 372 -2.25 -9.08 -5.19
N VAL A 373 -2.30 -9.71 -6.34
CA VAL A 373 -1.87 -9.08 -7.59
C VAL A 373 -2.66 -7.80 -7.83
N ILE A 374 -1.96 -6.68 -8.02
CA ILE A 374 -2.57 -5.37 -8.28
C ILE A 374 -2.50 -5.08 -9.77
N PRO A 375 -3.60 -5.25 -10.51
CA PRO A 375 -3.69 -4.79 -11.90
C PRO A 375 -3.83 -3.28 -11.94
N LEU A 376 -3.16 -2.67 -12.90
CA LEU A 376 -3.18 -1.24 -13.15
C LEU A 376 -3.26 -0.97 -14.64
N VAL A 377 -4.14 -0.05 -15.04
CA VAL A 377 -4.27 0.44 -16.42
C VAL A 377 -4.42 1.95 -16.43
N GLY A 378 -4.05 2.59 -17.52
CA GLY A 378 -4.26 4.04 -17.63
C GLY A 378 -3.86 4.62 -18.97
N LEU A 379 -4.05 5.93 -19.03
CA LEU A 379 -3.71 6.78 -20.15
C LEU A 379 -2.95 8.00 -19.63
N GLU A 380 -2.03 8.48 -20.41
CA GLU A 380 -1.39 9.78 -20.20
C GLU A 380 -1.30 10.56 -21.51
N ALA A 381 -1.35 11.88 -21.39
CA ALA A 381 -1.20 12.80 -22.51
C ALA A 381 -0.17 13.87 -22.16
N ALA A 382 0.87 14.00 -23.02
CA ALA A 382 1.92 15.01 -22.88
C ALA A 382 1.83 16.03 -24.03
N PHE A 383 1.95 17.34 -23.69
CA PHE A 383 1.88 18.46 -24.65
C PHE A 383 2.59 19.69 -24.10
#